data_0833b592681e2297af16860341ba5430
#
_entry.id   0833b592681e2297af16860341ba5430
#
_cell.length_a   1.000
_cell.length_b   1.000
_cell.length_c   1.000
_cell.angle_alpha   90.00
_cell.angle_beta   90.00
_cell.angle_gamma   90.00
#
_symmetry.space_group_name_H-M   'P 1'
#
loop_
_entity.id
_entity.type
_entity.pdbx_description
1 polymer ?
#
loop_
_entity_poly.entity_id
_entity_poly.type
_entity_poly.pdbx_seq_one_letter_code
_entity_poly.pdbx_strand_id
1 'polypeptide(L)'
;MVAWVAGGVLKKAVKTGVVATRIRKGFREVLLVSTKKNRWGLPKGNLIPRLGKKRTALEEAYEEAGVLGEIRNSRRVRLERTRWTLDLYPMRVAKQLRRWPEKAQRTRRCVPVHQLDEWLRRRDLVKSVQRLARPARQLA
;
A
#
# COMPACT_ATOMS: atom_id res chain seq x y z
N MET A 1 -8.48 -14.63 -0.69
CA MET A 1 -9.56 -15.37 -0.03
C MET A 1 -10.91 -14.88 -0.51
N VAL A 2 -11.83 -15.77 -0.76
CA VAL A 2 -13.21 -15.43 -1.12
C VAL A 2 -14.16 -15.94 -0.04
N ALA A 3 -15.30 -15.28 0.10
CA ALA A 3 -16.31 -15.64 1.09
C ALA A 3 -17.62 -15.99 0.41
N TRP A 4 -18.32 -16.95 0.97
CA TRP A 4 -19.67 -17.29 0.54
C TRP A 4 -20.68 -16.31 1.12
N VAL A 5 -21.65 -15.93 0.30
CA VAL A 5 -22.82 -15.17 0.73
C VAL A 5 -24.07 -16.00 0.53
N ALA A 6 -25.19 -15.53 1.06
CA ALA A 6 -26.48 -16.18 0.83
C ALA A 6 -26.71 -16.37 -0.67
N GLY A 7 -27.19 -17.55 -1.05
CA GLY A 7 -27.37 -17.90 -2.45
C GLY A 7 -26.17 -18.53 -3.14
N GLY A 8 -25.08 -18.75 -2.44
CA GLY A 8 -23.89 -19.43 -2.96
C GLY A 8 -23.01 -18.58 -3.87
N VAL A 9 -23.18 -17.25 -3.85
CA VAL A 9 -22.35 -16.33 -4.64
C VAL A 9 -21.06 -16.05 -3.88
N LEU A 10 -19.92 -16.20 -4.58
CA LEU A 10 -18.62 -15.88 -4.02
C LEU A 10 -18.34 -14.38 -4.16
N LYS A 11 -17.96 -13.74 -3.05
CA LYS A 11 -17.45 -12.38 -3.05
C LYS A 11 -15.94 -12.39 -2.95
N LYS A 12 -15.29 -11.46 -3.65
CA LYS A 12 -13.86 -11.27 -3.51
C LYS A 12 -13.54 -10.71 -2.14
N ALA A 13 -12.44 -11.17 -1.56
CA ALA A 13 -11.89 -10.54 -0.37
C ALA A 13 -11.38 -9.13 -0.71
N VAL A 14 -11.44 -8.25 0.26
CA VAL A 14 -10.93 -6.87 0.12
C VAL A 14 -9.64 -6.74 0.90
N LYS A 15 -8.60 -6.29 0.23
CA LYS A 15 -7.35 -5.88 0.86
C LYS A 15 -7.20 -4.37 0.75
N THR A 16 -6.55 -3.78 1.72
CA THR A 16 -6.25 -2.36 1.72
C THR A 16 -4.76 -2.15 1.98
N GLY A 17 -4.22 -1.11 1.38
CA GLY A 17 -2.82 -0.80 1.54
C GLY A 17 -2.54 0.66 1.29
N VAL A 18 -1.27 1.02 1.40
CA VAL A 18 -0.84 2.41 1.27
C VAL A 18 0.23 2.58 0.21
N VAL A 19 0.18 3.74 -0.43
CA VAL A 19 1.31 4.30 -1.16
C VAL A 19 1.90 5.35 -0.23
N ALA A 20 2.87 4.93 0.57
CA ALA A 20 3.48 5.78 1.58
C ALA A 20 4.62 6.58 0.96
N THR A 21 4.50 7.90 0.98
CA THR A 21 5.46 8.78 0.32
C THR A 21 6.17 9.70 1.29
N ARG A 22 7.41 10.02 0.94
CA ARG A 22 8.19 11.07 1.58
C ARG A 22 9.01 11.79 0.52
N ILE A 23 9.50 12.97 0.86
CA ILE A 23 10.44 13.69 0.01
C ILE A 23 11.81 13.64 0.66
N ARG A 24 12.81 13.23 -0.10
CA ARG A 24 14.19 13.20 0.35
C ARG A 24 15.11 13.72 -0.74
N LYS A 25 15.94 14.71 -0.39
CA LYS A 25 16.88 15.34 -1.34
C LYS A 25 16.21 15.78 -2.64
N GLY A 26 14.99 16.34 -2.52
CA GLY A 26 14.23 16.80 -3.68
C GLY A 26 13.48 15.72 -4.45
N PHE A 27 13.64 14.45 -4.09
CA PHE A 27 12.95 13.35 -4.76
C PHE A 27 11.81 12.82 -3.91
N ARG A 28 10.70 12.53 -4.59
CA ARG A 28 9.59 11.82 -3.95
C ARG A 28 9.90 10.34 -3.98
N GLU A 29 9.84 9.73 -2.82
CA GLU A 29 10.09 8.31 -2.65
C GLU A 29 8.85 7.59 -2.16
N VAL A 30 8.70 6.32 -2.55
CA VAL A 30 7.66 5.42 -2.10
C VAL A 30 8.30 4.33 -1.26
N LEU A 31 7.68 4.01 -0.15
CA LEU A 31 8.17 2.95 0.73
C LEU A 31 7.61 1.60 0.27
N LEU A 32 8.53 0.68 0.01
CA LEU A 32 8.23 -0.70 -0.36
C LEU A 32 8.65 -1.63 0.75
N VAL A 33 8.02 -2.79 0.81
CA VAL A 33 8.39 -3.87 1.73
C VAL A 33 8.67 -5.14 0.95
N SER A 34 9.59 -5.94 1.46
CA SER A 34 9.85 -7.24 0.89
C SER A 34 8.68 -8.18 1.16
N THR A 35 8.38 -9.02 0.18
CA THR A 35 7.46 -10.12 0.30
C THR A 35 8.25 -11.41 0.25
N LYS A 36 7.59 -12.55 0.27
CA LYS A 36 8.28 -13.83 0.13
C LYS A 36 9.00 -13.90 -1.21
N LYS A 37 10.12 -14.65 -1.28
CA LYS A 37 10.90 -14.91 -2.50
C LYS A 37 11.52 -13.67 -3.14
N ASN A 38 12.06 -12.76 -2.32
CA ASN A 38 12.77 -11.58 -2.80
C ASN A 38 11.93 -10.65 -3.70
N ARG A 39 10.63 -10.65 -3.52
CA ARG A 39 9.76 -9.72 -4.22
C ARG A 39 9.49 -8.49 -3.36
N TRP A 40 9.16 -7.42 -4.02
CA TRP A 40 8.82 -6.15 -3.38
C TRP A 40 7.37 -5.81 -3.61
N GLY A 41 6.75 -5.18 -2.64
CA GLY A 41 5.36 -4.78 -2.73
C GLY A 41 5.07 -3.60 -1.80
N LEU A 42 3.80 -3.26 -1.74
CA LEU A 42 3.32 -2.20 -0.86
C LEU A 42 2.81 -2.80 0.44
N PRO A 43 2.89 -2.07 1.54
CA PRO A 43 2.24 -2.50 2.78
C PRO A 43 0.73 -2.65 2.54
N LYS A 44 0.20 -3.83 2.83
CA LYS A 44 -1.22 -4.13 2.62
C LYS A 44 -1.65 -5.34 3.41
N GLY A 45 -2.93 -5.45 3.66
CA GLY A 45 -3.50 -6.61 4.32
C GLY A 45 -5.00 -6.69 4.16
N ASN A 46 -5.58 -7.74 4.71
CA ASN A 46 -7.01 -7.97 4.65
C ASN A 46 -7.78 -6.90 5.43
N LEU A 47 -8.86 -6.44 4.84
CA LEU A 47 -9.74 -5.48 5.50
C LEU A 47 -10.17 -5.99 6.88
N ILE A 48 -10.02 -5.14 7.87
CA ILE A 48 -10.57 -5.37 9.21
C ILE A 48 -11.85 -4.53 9.30
N PRO A 49 -13.04 -5.16 9.19
CA PRO A 49 -14.28 -4.41 9.02
C PRO A 49 -14.53 -3.35 10.10
N ARG A 50 -14.23 -3.67 11.35
CA ARG A 50 -14.44 -2.71 12.45
C ARG A 50 -13.57 -1.46 12.35
N LEU A 51 -12.44 -1.54 11.64
CA LEU A 51 -11.55 -0.39 11.45
C LEU A 51 -11.88 0.41 10.21
N GLY A 52 -12.45 -0.24 9.20
CA GLY A 52 -12.65 0.37 7.89
C GLY A 52 -11.38 0.35 7.05
N LYS A 53 -11.51 0.78 5.79
CA LYS A 53 -10.44 0.62 4.80
C LYS A 53 -9.19 1.44 5.11
N LYS A 54 -9.36 2.73 5.40
CA LYS A 54 -8.21 3.61 5.64
C LYS A 54 -7.45 3.23 6.91
N ARG A 55 -8.17 2.94 7.98
CA ARG A 55 -7.51 2.56 9.24
C ARG A 55 -6.84 1.20 9.14
N THR A 56 -7.44 0.26 8.41
CA THR A 56 -6.78 -1.01 8.13
C THR A 56 -5.48 -0.78 7.35
N ALA A 57 -5.52 0.08 6.34
CA ALA A 57 -4.33 0.40 5.55
C ALA A 57 -3.22 1.02 6.41
N LEU A 58 -3.57 1.92 7.33
CA LEU A 58 -2.60 2.52 8.25
C LEU A 58 -2.03 1.49 9.22
N GLU A 59 -2.86 0.56 9.70
CA GLU A 59 -2.42 -0.50 10.59
C GLU A 59 -1.43 -1.43 9.88
N GLU A 60 -1.70 -1.77 8.64
CA GLU A 60 -0.79 -2.60 7.84
C GLU A 60 0.54 -1.87 7.56
N ALA A 61 0.50 -0.57 7.32
CA ALA A 61 1.71 0.22 7.15
C ALA A 61 2.59 0.14 8.40
N TYR A 62 1.98 0.21 9.56
CA TYR A 62 2.68 0.06 10.83
C TYR A 62 3.25 -1.36 11.00
N GLU A 63 2.40 -2.37 10.84
CA GLU A 63 2.79 -3.76 11.09
C GLU A 63 3.87 -4.25 10.14
N GLU A 64 3.71 -4.01 8.85
CA GLU A 64 4.61 -4.53 7.82
C GLU A 64 5.84 -3.66 7.62
N ALA A 65 5.71 -2.35 7.73
CA ALA A 65 6.74 -1.42 7.30
C ALA A 65 7.25 -0.49 8.41
N GLY A 66 6.63 -0.48 9.56
CA GLY A 66 7.04 0.41 10.63
C GLY A 66 6.90 1.87 10.28
N VAL A 67 5.86 2.24 9.55
CA VAL A 67 5.63 3.62 9.13
C VAL A 67 4.39 4.16 9.82
N LEU A 68 4.53 5.39 10.31
CA LEU A 68 3.40 6.17 10.85
C LEU A 68 3.19 7.37 9.94
N GLY A 69 1.93 7.75 9.75
CA GLY A 69 1.59 8.89 8.91
C GLY A 69 0.09 9.07 8.75
N GLU A 70 -0.30 9.80 7.70
CA GLU A 70 -1.69 10.18 7.49
C GLU A 70 -2.16 9.87 6.09
N ILE A 71 -3.43 9.48 5.99
CA ILE A 71 -4.19 9.46 4.74
C ILE A 71 -5.10 10.69 4.79
N ARG A 72 -4.73 11.76 4.07
CA ARG A 72 -5.40 13.06 4.20
C ARG A 72 -6.63 13.25 3.35
N ASN A 73 -6.78 12.49 2.28
CA ASN A 73 -7.86 12.70 1.33
C ASN A 73 -8.53 11.38 0.99
N SER A 74 -9.56 11.44 0.15
CA SER A 74 -10.31 10.26 -0.26
C SER A 74 -9.80 9.63 -1.55
N ARG A 75 -8.65 10.06 -2.06
CA ARG A 75 -8.07 9.46 -3.26
C ARG A 75 -7.80 7.99 -3.01
N ARG A 76 -8.14 7.21 -3.99
CA ARG A 76 -8.01 5.76 -3.91
C ARG A 76 -7.85 5.19 -5.30
N VAL A 77 -7.03 4.15 -5.42
CA VAL A 77 -7.00 3.33 -6.63
C VAL A 77 -7.38 1.91 -6.22
N ARG A 78 -8.30 1.32 -6.96
CA ARG A 78 -8.67 -0.08 -6.77
C ARG A 78 -8.07 -0.92 -7.87
N LEU A 79 -7.34 -1.96 -7.48
CA LEU A 79 -6.80 -2.95 -8.38
C LEU A 79 -7.60 -4.24 -8.24
N GLU A 80 -8.01 -4.80 -9.38
CA GLU A 80 -8.76 -6.06 -9.40
C GLU A 80 -7.81 -7.24 -9.57
N ARG A 81 -8.04 -8.28 -8.81
CA ARG A 81 -7.38 -9.58 -8.94
C ARG A 81 -8.45 -10.65 -8.99
N THR A 82 -8.05 -11.88 -9.31
CA THR A 82 -9.01 -12.97 -9.45
C THR A 82 -9.78 -13.25 -8.16
N ARG A 83 -9.07 -13.27 -7.02
CA ARG A 83 -9.68 -13.67 -5.74
C ARG A 83 -9.84 -12.54 -4.73
N TRP A 84 -9.27 -11.36 -5.04
CA TRP A 84 -9.32 -10.23 -4.12
C TRP A 84 -9.19 -8.92 -4.88
N THR A 85 -9.61 -7.86 -4.22
CA THR A 85 -9.38 -6.50 -4.70
C THR A 85 -8.43 -5.81 -3.73
N LEU A 86 -7.69 -4.84 -4.22
CA LEU A 86 -6.78 -4.04 -3.42
C LEU A 86 -7.14 -2.57 -3.57
N ASP A 87 -7.52 -1.97 -2.44
CA ASP A 87 -7.74 -0.53 -2.37
C ASP A 87 -6.48 0.12 -1.81
N LEU A 88 -5.86 0.96 -2.62
CA LEU A 88 -4.64 1.69 -2.25
C LEU A 88 -4.95 3.15 -1.96
N TYR A 89 -4.38 3.65 -0.87
CA TYR A 89 -4.54 5.04 -0.44
C TYR A 89 -3.19 5.73 -0.38
N PRO A 90 -3.12 7.01 -0.80
CA PRO A 90 -1.89 7.77 -0.61
C PRO A 90 -1.72 8.10 0.88
N MET A 91 -0.55 7.86 1.38
CA MET A 91 -0.20 8.12 2.77
C MET A 91 1.04 8.99 2.83
N ARG A 92 1.01 10.03 3.64
CA ARG A 92 2.16 10.86 3.90
C ARG A 92 2.90 10.31 5.11
N VAL A 93 4.17 9.95 4.92
CA VAL A 93 5.00 9.42 6.00
C VAL A 93 5.35 10.54 6.98
N ALA A 94 5.04 10.33 8.26
CA ALA A 94 5.45 11.22 9.33
C ALA A 94 6.69 10.68 10.04
N LYS A 95 6.77 9.36 10.22
CA LYS A 95 7.88 8.74 10.95
C LYS A 95 8.12 7.32 10.47
N GLN A 96 9.39 6.96 10.35
CA GLN A 96 9.83 5.58 10.16
C GLN A 96 10.41 5.06 11.47
N LEU A 97 9.85 3.96 11.95
CA LEU A 97 10.27 3.38 13.22
C LEU A 97 11.49 2.48 13.04
N ARG A 98 12.32 2.37 14.06
CA ARG A 98 13.45 1.43 14.06
C ARG A 98 13.00 0.00 14.31
N ARG A 99 11.91 -0.17 15.06
CA ARG A 99 11.34 -1.47 15.39
C ARG A 99 9.87 -1.46 15.04
N TRP A 100 9.39 -2.56 14.47
CA TRP A 100 7.99 -2.72 14.13
C TRP A 100 7.63 -4.20 14.13
N PRO A 101 6.33 -4.56 14.17
CA PRO A 101 5.91 -5.94 14.40
C PRO A 101 6.53 -6.96 13.45
N GLU A 102 6.57 -6.69 12.14
CA GLU A 102 7.06 -7.68 11.17
C GLU A 102 8.50 -7.43 10.72
N LYS A 103 9.27 -6.68 11.49
CA LYS A 103 10.65 -6.36 11.12
C LYS A 103 11.52 -7.62 10.88
N ALA A 104 11.27 -8.68 11.61
CA ALA A 104 12.05 -9.91 11.44
C ALA A 104 11.76 -10.61 10.11
N GLN A 105 10.57 -10.41 9.52
CA GLN A 105 10.15 -11.04 8.28
C GLN A 105 10.25 -10.14 7.07
N ARG A 106 10.41 -8.83 7.26
CA ARG A 106 10.32 -7.87 6.15
C ARG A 106 11.45 -6.86 6.19
N THR A 107 11.99 -6.59 5.02
CA THR A 107 12.87 -5.46 4.79
C THR A 107 12.05 -4.35 4.15
N ARG A 108 12.30 -3.12 4.55
CA ARG A 108 11.66 -1.96 3.92
C ARG A 108 12.69 -1.15 3.15
N ARG A 109 12.24 -0.49 2.10
CA ARG A 109 13.11 0.36 1.29
C ARG A 109 12.32 1.52 0.71
N CYS A 110 12.91 2.70 0.70
CA CYS A 110 12.33 3.86 0.04
C CYS A 110 12.93 3.97 -1.36
N VAL A 111 12.07 4.05 -2.38
CA VAL A 111 12.47 4.02 -3.77
C VAL A 111 11.94 5.26 -4.47
N PRO A 112 12.76 5.98 -5.24
CA PRO A 112 12.27 7.12 -6.02
C PRO A 112 11.13 6.69 -6.95
N VAL A 113 10.10 7.53 -7.05
CA VAL A 113 8.90 7.22 -7.84
C VAL A 113 9.25 6.86 -9.28
N HIS A 114 10.23 7.53 -9.87
CA HIS A 114 10.63 7.27 -11.26
C HIS A 114 11.37 5.95 -11.45
N GLN A 115 11.74 5.25 -10.38
CA GLN A 115 12.43 3.96 -10.44
C GLN A 115 11.54 2.78 -10.03
N LEU A 116 10.26 3.00 -9.83
CA LEU A 116 9.36 1.94 -9.34
C LEU A 116 9.29 0.72 -10.26
N ASP A 117 9.43 0.92 -11.57
CA ASP A 117 9.43 -0.18 -12.53
C ASP A 117 10.62 -1.13 -12.39
N GLU A 118 11.70 -0.68 -11.74
CA GLU A 118 12.85 -1.55 -11.45
C GLU A 118 12.58 -2.47 -10.25
N TRP A 119 11.57 -2.17 -9.45
CA TRP A 119 11.27 -2.87 -8.19
C TRP A 119 9.96 -3.64 -8.23
N LEU A 120 8.93 -3.09 -8.85
CA LEU A 120 7.60 -3.69 -8.94
C LEU A 120 7.41 -4.31 -10.31
N ARG A 121 6.96 -5.57 -10.33
CA ARG A 121 6.84 -6.32 -11.59
C ARG A 121 5.59 -5.98 -12.38
N ARG A 122 4.47 -5.72 -11.70
CA ARG A 122 3.19 -5.53 -12.38
C ARG A 122 3.05 -4.09 -12.84
N ARG A 123 2.83 -3.93 -14.14
CA ARG A 123 2.72 -2.61 -14.74
C ARG A 123 1.53 -1.81 -14.20
N ASP A 124 0.39 -2.47 -13.97
CA ASP A 124 -0.79 -1.79 -13.42
C ASP A 124 -0.51 -1.26 -12.01
N LEU A 125 0.24 -2.00 -11.23
CA LEU A 125 0.63 -1.57 -9.89
C LEU A 125 1.58 -0.37 -9.96
N VAL A 126 2.59 -0.41 -10.83
CA VAL A 126 3.51 0.72 -11.01
C VAL A 126 2.74 1.99 -11.36
N LYS A 127 1.83 1.92 -12.32
CA LYS A 127 1.03 3.08 -12.75
C LYS A 127 0.16 3.61 -11.62
N SER A 128 -0.47 2.72 -10.87
CA SER A 128 -1.32 3.10 -9.75
C SER A 128 -0.52 3.80 -8.65
N VAL A 129 0.65 3.25 -8.33
CA VAL A 129 1.53 3.84 -7.32
C VAL A 129 2.01 5.21 -7.76
N GLN A 130 2.46 5.33 -9.01
CA GLN A 130 2.89 6.63 -9.55
C GLN A 130 1.78 7.67 -9.49
N ARG A 131 0.56 7.26 -9.81
CA ARG A 131 -0.61 8.16 -9.75
C ARG A 131 -0.88 8.64 -8.33
N LEU A 132 -0.88 7.75 -7.36
CA LEU A 132 -1.16 8.10 -5.97
C LEU A 132 0.00 8.82 -5.29
N ALA A 133 1.22 8.64 -5.78
CA ALA A 133 2.39 9.31 -5.23
C ALA A 133 2.45 10.79 -5.61
N ARG A 134 1.70 11.23 -6.62
CA ARG A 134 1.66 12.63 -7.02
C ARG A 134 0.81 13.44 -6.05
N PRO A 135 1.19 14.70 -5.77
CA PRO A 135 0.32 15.60 -5.02
C PRO A 135 -1.01 15.79 -5.76
N ALA A 136 -2.12 15.86 -5.01
CA ALA A 136 -3.46 15.96 -5.61
C ALA A 136 -3.58 17.15 -6.56
N ARG A 137 -2.99 18.29 -6.22
CA ARG A 137 -3.08 19.50 -7.05
C ARG A 137 -2.32 19.41 -8.38
N GLN A 138 -1.44 18.43 -8.56
CA GLN A 138 -0.75 18.20 -9.83
C GLN A 138 -1.61 17.42 -10.83
N LEU A 139 -2.78 16.97 -10.39
CA LEU A 139 -3.72 16.23 -11.23
C LEU A 139 -4.76 17.15 -11.88
N ALA A 140 -4.76 18.41 -11.50
CA ALA A 140 -5.67 19.39 -12.07
C ALA A 140 -5.24 19.79 -13.48
#